data_158fab6cffa03db189d53b7768a6ca1d
#
_entry.id   158fab6cffa03db189d53b7768a6ca1d
#
_cell.length_a   1.000
_cell.length_b   1.000
_cell.length_c   1.000
_cell.angle_alpha   90.00
_cell.angle_beta   90.00
_cell.angle_gamma   90.00
#
_symmetry.space_group_name_H-M   'P 1'
#
loop_
_entity.id
_entity.type
_entity.pdbx_description
1 polymer ?
#
loop_
_entity_poly.entity_id
_entity_poly.type
_entity_poly.pdbx_seq_one_letter_code
_entity_poly.pdbx_strand_id
1 'polypeptide(L)'
;MGLRVHRIPFSTNVERVALAAAHKGIAVEWVDHDGADRSAIRAISGQDFVPVAELDGRVIVDSPVILRELERMAPDPPLWPGEPARRAEADVFVEWFNRVWKVAPNRMADGAHAAEGGGSADAPERDAWSAELRASLDRFEALLDGRDFLLGDTLGIADVIAFPFLKYAASIEPGDPDPFHHVLAEQLALGGGYERLRGWIARCDTLPRA
;
A
#
# COMPACT_ATOMS: atom_id res chain seq x y z
N MET A 1 -4.62 -26.43 -2.78
CA MET A 1 -4.47 -25.08 -3.31
C MET A 1 -3.46 -24.36 -2.44
N GLY A 2 -2.28 -24.03 -2.97
CA GLY A 2 -1.24 -23.30 -2.28
C GLY A 2 -1.09 -21.92 -2.92
N LEU A 3 -1.18 -20.87 -2.13
CA LEU A 3 -0.83 -19.51 -2.55
C LEU A 3 0.63 -19.28 -2.20
N ARG A 4 1.47 -19.06 -3.21
CA ARG A 4 2.86 -18.65 -3.06
C ARG A 4 2.98 -17.21 -3.46
N VAL A 5 3.69 -16.40 -2.64
CA VAL A 5 3.88 -14.97 -2.93
C VAL A 5 5.35 -14.60 -2.81
N HIS A 6 5.88 -14.06 -3.88
CA HIS A 6 7.24 -13.53 -3.97
C HIS A 6 7.29 -12.12 -3.40
N ARG A 7 8.27 -11.87 -2.52
CA ARG A 7 8.40 -10.60 -1.82
C ARG A 7 9.87 -10.14 -1.71
N ILE A 8 10.02 -8.86 -1.44
CA ILE A 8 11.25 -8.25 -0.93
C ILE A 8 10.95 -7.58 0.41
N PRO A 9 11.97 -7.40 1.26
CA PRO A 9 11.80 -6.68 2.52
C PRO A 9 11.17 -5.29 2.33
N PHE A 10 10.43 -4.83 3.32
CA PHE A 10 9.81 -3.50 3.42
C PHE A 10 8.80 -3.12 2.32
N SER A 11 8.51 -3.96 1.34
CA SER A 11 7.58 -3.60 0.26
C SER A 11 6.17 -3.31 0.76
N THR A 12 5.73 -2.06 0.63
CA THR A 12 4.37 -1.61 0.95
C THR A 12 3.28 -2.38 0.20
N ASN A 13 3.54 -2.73 -1.07
CA ASN A 13 2.58 -3.51 -1.86
C ASN A 13 2.52 -4.98 -1.42
N VAL A 14 3.61 -5.55 -0.90
CA VAL A 14 3.63 -6.89 -0.29
C VAL A 14 2.85 -6.89 1.02
N GLU A 15 3.01 -5.85 1.85
CA GLU A 15 2.28 -5.72 3.11
C GLU A 15 0.76 -5.69 2.91
N ARG A 16 0.26 -5.10 1.81
CA ARG A 16 -1.17 -5.21 1.42
C ARG A 16 -1.64 -6.66 1.35
N VAL A 17 -0.84 -7.51 0.70
CA VAL A 17 -1.17 -8.93 0.56
C VAL A 17 -1.09 -9.66 1.90
N ALA A 18 -0.09 -9.35 2.71
CA ALA A 18 0.09 -9.95 4.03
C ALA A 18 -1.08 -9.62 4.97
N LEU A 19 -1.53 -8.35 5.00
CA LEU A 19 -2.70 -7.91 5.77
C LEU A 19 -3.98 -8.61 5.31
N ALA A 20 -4.23 -8.61 4.00
CA ALA A 20 -5.44 -9.22 3.44
C ALA A 20 -5.47 -10.73 3.68
N ALA A 21 -4.36 -11.42 3.46
CA ALA A 21 -4.27 -12.85 3.67
C ALA A 21 -4.50 -13.23 5.14
N ALA A 22 -3.89 -12.50 6.07
CA ALA A 22 -4.11 -12.69 7.50
C ALA A 22 -5.57 -12.45 7.89
N HIS A 23 -6.17 -11.35 7.44
CA HIS A 23 -7.58 -11.03 7.68
C HIS A 23 -8.52 -12.13 7.20
N LYS A 24 -8.20 -12.76 6.08
CA LYS A 24 -8.99 -13.84 5.47
C LYS A 24 -8.63 -15.24 5.95
N GLY A 25 -7.64 -15.38 6.83
CA GLY A 25 -7.15 -16.68 7.27
C GLY A 25 -6.54 -17.53 6.16
N ILE A 26 -6.03 -16.91 5.10
CA ILE A 26 -5.38 -17.58 3.97
C ILE A 26 -3.90 -17.77 4.30
N ALA A 27 -3.45 -19.04 4.29
CA ALA A 27 -2.04 -19.34 4.43
C ALA A 27 -1.26 -18.98 3.15
N VAL A 28 -0.10 -18.34 3.32
CA VAL A 28 0.78 -17.90 2.24
C VAL A 28 2.15 -18.55 2.39
N GLU A 29 2.64 -19.17 1.32
CA GLU A 29 4.04 -19.53 1.20
C GLU A 29 4.84 -18.33 0.69
N TRP A 30 5.61 -17.69 1.57
CA TRP A 30 6.42 -16.55 1.22
C TRP A 30 7.76 -16.97 0.61
N VAL A 31 8.11 -16.34 -0.53
CA VAL A 31 9.41 -16.52 -1.19
C VAL A 31 10.16 -15.20 -1.15
N ASP A 32 11.21 -15.16 -0.35
CA ASP A 32 12.03 -13.96 -0.19
C ASP A 32 13.02 -13.79 -1.36
N HIS A 33 13.14 -12.57 -1.85
CA HIS A 33 14.09 -12.18 -2.88
C HIS A 33 14.96 -11.01 -2.40
N ASP A 34 16.16 -10.92 -2.97
CA ASP A 34 17.01 -9.76 -2.80
C ASP A 34 16.39 -8.54 -3.51
N GLY A 35 16.27 -7.43 -2.79
CA GLY A 35 15.80 -6.17 -3.36
C GLY A 35 16.70 -5.60 -4.47
N ALA A 36 17.99 -5.93 -4.47
CA ALA A 36 18.97 -5.47 -5.46
C ALA A 36 18.97 -6.35 -6.73
N ASP A 37 18.61 -7.63 -6.63
CA ASP A 37 18.54 -8.54 -7.79
C ASP A 37 17.09 -8.94 -8.09
N ARG A 38 16.53 -8.36 -9.14
CA ARG A 38 15.16 -8.62 -9.62
C ARG A 38 15.08 -9.69 -10.71
N SER A 39 16.19 -10.33 -11.07
CA SER A 39 16.26 -11.31 -12.17
C SER A 39 15.28 -12.47 -12.01
N ALA A 40 15.18 -13.04 -10.80
CA ALA A 40 14.24 -14.12 -10.50
C ALA A 40 12.77 -13.65 -10.60
N ILE A 41 12.45 -12.46 -10.10
CA ILE A 41 11.11 -11.86 -10.21
C ILE A 41 10.74 -11.66 -11.67
N ARG A 42 11.66 -11.12 -12.47
CA ARG A 42 11.47 -10.89 -13.91
C ARG A 42 11.28 -12.22 -14.67
N ALA A 43 12.02 -13.25 -14.31
CA ALA A 43 11.88 -14.57 -14.95
C ALA A 43 10.49 -15.19 -14.71
N ILE A 44 9.87 -14.95 -13.55
CA ILE A 44 8.54 -15.46 -13.18
C ILE A 44 7.43 -14.61 -13.80
N SER A 45 7.53 -13.30 -13.71
CA SER A 45 6.42 -12.37 -13.94
C SER A 45 6.56 -11.46 -15.17
N GLY A 46 7.75 -11.41 -15.77
CA GLY A 46 8.06 -10.48 -16.86
C GLY A 46 8.29 -9.03 -16.41
N GLN A 47 8.29 -8.74 -15.11
CA GLN A 47 8.46 -7.40 -14.55
C GLN A 47 9.35 -7.43 -13.28
N ASP A 48 9.78 -6.24 -12.80
CA ASP A 48 10.70 -6.13 -11.67
C ASP A 48 10.00 -5.86 -10.32
N PHE A 49 8.68 -5.80 -10.30
CA PHE A 49 7.92 -5.39 -9.12
C PHE A 49 7.38 -6.58 -8.32
N VAL A 50 7.24 -6.39 -7.02
CA VAL A 50 6.57 -7.30 -6.10
C VAL A 50 5.32 -6.61 -5.50
N PRO A 51 4.32 -7.37 -5.02
CA PRO A 51 4.23 -8.82 -4.95
C PRO A 51 3.98 -9.49 -6.32
N VAL A 52 4.46 -10.72 -6.46
CA VAL A 52 4.06 -11.65 -7.51
C VAL A 52 3.46 -12.88 -6.84
N ALA A 53 2.23 -13.23 -7.17
CA ALA A 53 1.57 -14.41 -6.62
C ALA A 53 1.52 -15.54 -7.64
N GLU A 54 1.78 -16.77 -7.18
CA GLU A 54 1.51 -17.99 -7.92
C GLU A 54 0.34 -18.72 -7.26
N LEU A 55 -0.71 -18.97 -8.02
CA LEU A 55 -1.91 -19.67 -7.57
C LEU A 55 -2.38 -20.64 -8.65
N ASP A 56 -2.39 -21.94 -8.34
CA ASP A 56 -2.86 -23.00 -9.24
C ASP A 56 -2.23 -22.92 -10.66
N GLY A 57 -0.93 -22.67 -10.72
CA GLY A 57 -0.17 -22.56 -11.97
C GLY A 57 -0.34 -21.22 -12.73
N ARG A 58 -1.10 -20.29 -12.18
CA ARG A 58 -1.24 -18.92 -12.71
C ARG A 58 -0.31 -17.97 -11.98
N VAL A 59 0.35 -17.09 -12.71
CA VAL A 59 1.11 -15.97 -12.17
C VAL A 59 0.20 -14.75 -12.16
N ILE A 60 0.09 -14.10 -11.00
CA ILE A 60 -0.75 -12.92 -10.77
C ILE A 60 0.16 -11.80 -10.30
N VAL A 61 0.12 -10.69 -11.00
CA VAL A 61 0.88 -9.47 -10.70
C VAL A 61 -0.06 -8.35 -10.29
N ASP A 62 0.51 -7.32 -9.64
CA ASP A 62 -0.18 -6.17 -9.10
C ASP A 62 -1.01 -6.47 -7.84
N SER A 63 -0.67 -5.78 -6.75
CA SER A 63 -1.30 -6.04 -5.44
C SER A 63 -2.83 -5.92 -5.44
N PRO A 64 -3.49 -4.92 -6.09
CA PRO A 64 -4.95 -4.88 -6.19
C PRO A 64 -5.57 -6.11 -6.87
N VAL A 65 -4.90 -6.68 -7.87
CA VAL A 65 -5.39 -7.90 -8.55
C VAL A 65 -5.27 -9.10 -7.63
N ILE A 66 -4.14 -9.23 -6.93
CA ILE A 66 -3.94 -10.29 -5.92
C ILE A 66 -5.00 -10.18 -4.82
N LEU A 67 -5.29 -8.98 -4.33
CA LEU A 67 -6.32 -8.75 -3.29
C LEU A 67 -7.72 -9.19 -3.74
N ARG A 68 -8.08 -8.96 -5.01
CA ARG A 68 -9.35 -9.44 -5.58
C ARG A 68 -9.39 -10.97 -5.64
N GLU A 69 -8.27 -11.62 -5.91
CA GLU A 69 -8.19 -13.07 -5.91
C GLU A 69 -8.32 -13.64 -4.48
N LEU A 70 -7.70 -13.00 -3.48
CA LEU A 70 -7.89 -13.37 -2.07
C LEU A 70 -9.35 -13.23 -1.64
N GLU A 71 -10.03 -12.15 -2.06
CA GLU A 71 -11.47 -11.96 -1.81
C GLU A 71 -12.31 -13.08 -2.43
N ARG A 72 -11.97 -13.51 -3.64
CA ARG A 72 -12.66 -14.61 -4.32
C ARG A 72 -12.41 -15.97 -3.64
N MET A 73 -11.20 -16.20 -3.12
CA MET A 73 -10.82 -17.44 -2.43
C MET A 73 -11.53 -17.58 -1.08
N ALA A 74 -11.63 -16.49 -0.33
CA ALA A 74 -12.28 -16.44 0.97
C ALA A 74 -13.15 -15.17 1.06
N PRO A 75 -14.43 -15.24 0.65
CA PRO A 75 -15.31 -14.07 0.67
C PRO A 75 -15.56 -13.50 2.07
N ASP A 76 -15.47 -14.32 3.11
CA ASP A 76 -15.66 -13.93 4.50
C ASP A 76 -14.36 -14.07 5.30
N PRO A 77 -14.04 -13.09 6.15
CA PRO A 77 -14.65 -11.76 6.28
C PRO A 77 -14.38 -10.90 5.04
N PRO A 78 -15.36 -10.10 4.56
CA PRO A 78 -15.24 -9.36 3.32
C PRO A 78 -14.29 -8.17 3.46
N LEU A 79 -13.46 -7.91 2.41
CA LEU A 79 -12.72 -6.66 2.25
C LEU A 79 -13.51 -5.62 1.45
N TRP A 80 -14.35 -6.07 0.51
CA TRP A 80 -15.24 -5.19 -0.22
C TRP A 80 -16.65 -5.21 0.36
N PRO A 81 -17.32 -4.05 0.49
CA PRO A 81 -18.71 -4.00 0.90
C PRO A 81 -19.61 -4.84 0.00
N GLY A 82 -20.62 -5.50 0.59
CA GLY A 82 -21.61 -6.27 -0.16
C GLY A 82 -22.63 -5.40 -0.89
N GLU A 83 -22.90 -4.19 -0.38
CA GLU A 83 -23.84 -3.25 -0.99
C GLU A 83 -23.20 -2.60 -2.24
N PRO A 84 -23.89 -2.60 -3.41
CA PRO A 84 -23.30 -2.21 -4.69
C PRO A 84 -22.75 -0.79 -4.75
N ALA A 85 -23.42 0.20 -4.15
CA ALA A 85 -22.95 1.59 -4.16
C ALA A 85 -21.71 1.75 -3.29
N ARG A 86 -21.66 1.11 -2.12
CA ARG A 86 -20.49 1.10 -1.24
C ARG A 86 -19.33 0.35 -1.84
N ARG A 87 -19.60 -0.72 -2.60
CA ARG A 87 -18.60 -1.45 -3.35
C ARG A 87 -17.97 -0.58 -4.43
N ALA A 88 -18.80 0.16 -5.17
CA ALA A 88 -18.31 1.11 -6.18
C ALA A 88 -17.46 2.23 -5.55
N GLU A 89 -17.84 2.76 -4.38
CA GLU A 89 -17.04 3.72 -3.62
C GLU A 89 -15.65 3.14 -3.27
N ALA A 90 -15.63 1.90 -2.79
CA ALA A 90 -14.37 1.21 -2.47
C ALA A 90 -13.50 1.00 -3.72
N ASP A 91 -14.09 0.63 -4.85
CA ASP A 91 -13.37 0.47 -6.12
C ASP A 91 -12.79 1.82 -6.61
N VAL A 92 -13.55 2.91 -6.51
CA VAL A 92 -13.05 4.27 -6.81
C VAL A 92 -11.89 4.65 -5.91
N PHE A 93 -11.96 4.35 -4.60
CA PHE A 93 -10.86 4.60 -3.68
C PHE A 93 -9.59 3.83 -4.08
N VAL A 94 -9.71 2.53 -4.40
CA VAL A 94 -8.59 1.69 -4.84
C VAL A 94 -7.91 2.28 -6.08
N GLU A 95 -8.70 2.66 -7.10
CA GLU A 95 -8.18 3.25 -8.34
C GLU A 95 -7.54 4.62 -8.09
N TRP A 96 -8.20 5.50 -7.33
CA TRP A 96 -7.67 6.79 -6.96
C TRP A 96 -6.33 6.68 -6.22
N PHE A 97 -6.26 5.79 -5.20
CA PHE A 97 -5.03 5.62 -4.43
C PHE A 97 -3.87 5.14 -5.31
N ASN A 98 -4.11 4.15 -6.17
CA ASN A 98 -3.05 3.57 -6.98
C ASN A 98 -2.66 4.42 -8.20
N ARG A 99 -3.60 5.14 -8.81
CA ARG A 99 -3.37 5.86 -10.08
C ARG A 99 -3.21 7.36 -9.92
N VAL A 100 -3.63 7.93 -8.79
CA VAL A 100 -3.55 9.36 -8.53
C VAL A 100 -2.64 9.63 -7.34
N TRP A 101 -3.01 9.14 -6.14
CA TRP A 101 -2.29 9.45 -4.93
C TRP A 101 -0.82 9.00 -4.97
N LYS A 102 -0.54 7.79 -5.45
CA LYS A 102 0.83 7.24 -5.52
C LYS A 102 1.73 7.91 -6.55
N VAL A 103 1.19 8.71 -7.45
CA VAL A 103 2.00 9.37 -8.49
C VAL A 103 3.02 10.32 -7.88
N ALA A 104 2.58 11.19 -6.97
CA ALA A 104 3.45 12.18 -6.33
C ALA A 104 4.64 11.53 -5.59
N PRO A 105 4.43 10.61 -4.61
CA PRO A 105 5.56 10.04 -3.87
C PRO A 105 6.47 9.17 -4.75
N ASN A 106 5.95 8.47 -5.77
CA ASN A 106 6.77 7.72 -6.71
C ASN A 106 7.69 8.67 -7.51
N ARG A 107 7.15 9.75 -8.06
CA ARG A 107 7.93 10.75 -8.81
C ARG A 107 9.00 11.43 -7.95
N MET A 108 8.69 11.68 -6.67
CA MET A 108 9.65 12.24 -5.73
C MET A 108 10.80 11.28 -5.42
N ALA A 109 10.48 9.98 -5.25
CA ALA A 109 11.49 8.94 -5.02
C ALA A 109 12.34 8.68 -6.26
N ASP A 110 11.75 8.62 -7.45
CA ASP A 110 12.48 8.50 -8.73
C ASP A 110 13.44 9.68 -8.93
N GLY A 111 13.00 10.90 -8.58
CA GLY A 111 13.84 12.10 -8.60
C GLY A 111 14.99 12.08 -7.60
N ALA A 112 14.83 11.44 -6.45
CA ALA A 112 15.91 11.24 -5.49
C ALA A 112 16.99 10.29 -6.04
N HIS A 113 16.62 9.20 -6.70
CA HIS A 113 17.55 8.31 -7.41
C HIS A 113 18.23 8.99 -8.60
N ALA A 114 17.51 9.85 -9.34
CA ALA A 114 18.05 10.58 -10.49
C ALA A 114 19.01 11.72 -10.07
N ALA A 115 18.87 12.26 -8.86
CA ALA A 115 19.81 13.29 -8.34
C ALA A 115 21.23 12.75 -8.15
N GLU A 116 21.40 11.45 -8.00
CA GLU A 116 22.70 10.78 -8.06
C GLU A 116 23.24 10.66 -9.50
N GLY A 117 22.40 10.89 -10.52
CA GLY A 117 22.72 10.74 -11.95
C GLY A 117 22.24 11.83 -12.91
N GLY A 118 21.66 12.95 -12.44
CA GLY A 118 21.43 14.16 -13.26
C GLY A 118 20.06 14.28 -13.92
N GLY A 119 18.96 14.19 -13.16
CA GLY A 119 17.60 14.54 -13.63
C GLY A 119 16.65 14.76 -12.46
N SER A 120 16.73 15.93 -11.84
CA SER A 120 15.78 16.34 -10.78
C SER A 120 14.52 16.90 -11.41
N ALA A 121 13.33 16.50 -10.95
CA ALA A 121 12.11 17.25 -11.20
C ALA A 121 12.31 18.71 -10.79
N ASP A 122 11.74 19.64 -11.55
CA ASP A 122 11.83 21.08 -11.24
C ASP A 122 11.28 21.37 -9.85
N ALA A 123 11.93 22.29 -9.11
CA ALA A 123 11.53 22.63 -7.76
C ALA A 123 10.03 22.99 -7.61
N PRO A 124 9.40 23.76 -8.53
CA PRO A 124 7.97 24.03 -8.49
C PRO A 124 7.08 22.77 -8.58
N GLU A 125 7.48 21.77 -9.33
CA GLU A 125 6.74 20.51 -9.46
C GLU A 125 6.80 19.70 -8.16
N ARG A 126 7.96 19.63 -7.52
CA ARG A 126 8.14 18.98 -6.21
C ARG A 126 7.32 19.67 -5.13
N ASP A 127 7.27 21.01 -5.12
CA ASP A 127 6.47 21.79 -4.18
C ASP A 127 4.97 21.50 -4.36
N ALA A 128 4.49 21.38 -5.60
CA ALA A 128 3.11 21.01 -5.90
C ALA A 128 2.78 19.60 -5.40
N TRP A 129 3.65 18.62 -5.62
CA TRP A 129 3.47 17.25 -5.11
C TRP A 129 3.48 17.20 -3.57
N SER A 130 4.38 17.97 -2.92
CA SER A 130 4.41 18.08 -1.47
C SER A 130 3.11 18.67 -0.91
N ALA A 131 2.59 19.70 -1.55
CA ALA A 131 1.33 20.31 -1.17
C ALA A 131 0.14 19.34 -1.34
N GLU A 132 0.11 18.57 -2.43
CA GLU A 132 -0.92 17.57 -2.68
C GLU A 132 -0.89 16.44 -1.65
N LEU A 133 0.30 15.91 -1.33
CA LEU A 133 0.46 14.86 -0.32
C LEU A 133 0.01 15.34 1.06
N ARG A 134 0.39 16.54 1.46
CA ARG A 134 -0.05 17.14 2.74
C ARG A 134 -1.56 17.38 2.77
N ALA A 135 -2.13 17.90 1.68
CA ALA A 135 -3.59 18.07 1.58
C ALA A 135 -4.35 16.74 1.60
N SER A 136 -3.71 15.64 1.23
CA SER A 136 -4.32 14.31 1.32
C SER A 136 -4.52 13.85 2.77
N LEU A 137 -3.71 14.31 3.73
CA LEU A 137 -3.87 14.00 5.15
C LEU A 137 -5.21 14.49 5.68
N ASP A 138 -5.65 15.70 5.27
CA ASP A 138 -6.97 16.23 5.64
C ASP A 138 -8.11 15.35 5.11
N ARG A 139 -7.95 14.79 3.92
CA ARG A 139 -8.94 13.86 3.34
C ARG A 139 -9.02 12.56 4.13
N PHE A 140 -7.88 11.98 4.51
CA PHE A 140 -7.85 10.75 5.34
C PHE A 140 -8.42 11.01 6.73
N GLU A 141 -8.06 12.13 7.36
CA GLU A 141 -8.63 12.53 8.66
C GLU A 141 -10.16 12.70 8.57
N ALA A 142 -10.67 13.30 7.48
CA ALA A 142 -12.11 13.47 7.25
C ALA A 142 -12.83 12.15 6.97
N LEU A 143 -12.21 11.22 6.24
CA LEU A 143 -12.79 9.89 5.98
C LEU A 143 -13.00 9.09 7.28
N LEU A 144 -12.21 9.36 8.31
CA LEU A 144 -12.28 8.70 9.61
C LEU A 144 -13.27 9.37 10.57
N ASP A 145 -13.99 10.40 10.15
CA ASP A 145 -14.96 11.06 11.02
C ASP A 145 -16.12 10.14 11.38
N GLY A 146 -16.24 9.82 12.67
CA GLY A 146 -17.24 8.88 13.20
C GLY A 146 -17.04 7.43 12.76
N ARG A 147 -15.83 7.03 12.32
CA ARG A 147 -15.53 5.68 11.81
C ARG A 147 -14.23 5.14 12.39
N ASP A 148 -14.17 3.82 12.53
CA ASP A 148 -12.95 3.13 12.94
C ASP A 148 -11.97 2.87 11.79
N PHE A 149 -12.49 2.76 10.55
CA PHE A 149 -11.74 2.49 9.32
C PHE A 149 -12.16 3.45 8.21
N LEU A 150 -11.35 3.57 7.14
CA LEU A 150 -11.50 4.61 6.10
C LEU A 150 -12.88 4.65 5.43
N LEU A 151 -13.50 3.50 5.20
CA LEU A 151 -14.82 3.44 4.57
C LEU A 151 -15.91 2.78 5.45
N GLY A 152 -15.68 2.62 6.75
CA GLY A 152 -16.67 2.03 7.67
C GLY A 152 -16.13 1.70 9.05
N ASP A 153 -16.80 0.76 9.74
CA ASP A 153 -16.49 0.39 11.13
C ASP A 153 -15.68 -0.92 11.23
N THR A 154 -15.37 -1.54 10.10
CA THR A 154 -14.56 -2.76 9.99
C THR A 154 -13.46 -2.60 8.96
N LEU A 155 -12.36 -3.35 9.13
CA LEU A 155 -11.28 -3.39 8.17
C LEU A 155 -11.81 -3.68 6.77
N GLY A 156 -11.49 -2.82 5.81
CA GLY A 156 -11.89 -2.96 4.43
C GLY A 156 -10.73 -2.77 3.46
N ILE A 157 -11.06 -2.88 2.16
CA ILE A 157 -10.05 -2.78 1.10
C ILE A 157 -9.33 -1.44 1.10
N ALA A 158 -10.01 -0.34 1.45
CA ALA A 158 -9.40 0.99 1.51
C ALA A 158 -8.26 1.04 2.54
N ASP A 159 -8.46 0.40 3.70
CA ASP A 159 -7.46 0.32 4.75
C ASP A 159 -6.26 -0.52 4.32
N VAL A 160 -6.52 -1.69 3.75
CA VAL A 160 -5.48 -2.60 3.22
C VAL A 160 -4.64 -1.92 2.14
N ILE A 161 -5.26 -1.11 1.28
CA ILE A 161 -4.58 -0.37 0.21
C ILE A 161 -3.76 0.80 0.76
N ALA A 162 -4.28 1.57 1.71
CA ALA A 162 -3.68 2.81 2.14
C ALA A 162 -2.68 2.66 3.30
N PHE A 163 -2.98 1.78 4.26
CA PHE A 163 -2.21 1.68 5.49
C PHE A 163 -0.70 1.45 5.28
N PRO A 164 -0.23 0.52 4.41
CA PRO A 164 1.20 0.27 4.24
C PRO A 164 2.01 1.49 3.78
N PHE A 165 1.34 2.49 3.23
CA PHE A 165 1.93 3.77 2.82
C PHE A 165 1.78 4.85 3.88
N LEU A 166 0.59 4.93 4.50
CA LEU A 166 0.28 5.97 5.49
C LEU A 166 0.91 5.70 6.85
N LYS A 167 1.33 4.47 7.17
CA LYS A 167 2.06 4.16 8.41
C LYS A 167 3.34 4.99 8.56
N TYR A 168 3.97 5.35 7.45
CA TYR A 168 5.17 6.19 7.43
C TYR A 168 4.92 7.63 7.89
N ALA A 169 3.66 8.06 7.95
CA ALA A 169 3.29 9.33 8.59
C ALA A 169 3.54 9.34 10.11
N ALA A 170 3.60 8.17 10.74
CA ALA A 170 3.85 8.01 12.17
C ALA A 170 5.31 7.62 12.48
N SER A 171 5.89 6.70 11.71
CA SER A 171 7.27 6.24 11.94
C SER A 171 7.84 5.52 10.71
N ILE A 172 9.17 5.49 10.63
CA ILE A 172 9.92 4.66 9.69
C ILE A 172 10.37 3.38 10.42
N GLU A 173 10.35 2.25 9.74
CA GLU A 173 10.84 0.99 10.30
C GLU A 173 12.37 1.04 10.45
N PRO A 174 12.92 0.58 11.60
CA PRO A 174 14.37 0.54 11.77
C PRO A 174 15.06 -0.31 10.71
N GLY A 175 16.03 0.28 10.03
CA GLY A 175 16.80 -0.41 8.99
C GLY A 175 16.15 -0.45 7.61
N ASP A 176 15.04 0.25 7.41
CA ASP A 176 14.42 0.43 6.09
C ASP A 176 15.28 1.36 5.21
N PRO A 177 15.92 0.86 4.15
CA PRO A 177 16.80 1.66 3.31
C PRO A 177 16.08 2.31 2.12
N ASP A 178 14.77 2.06 1.95
CA ASP A 178 14.06 2.45 0.73
C ASP A 178 13.82 3.97 0.68
N PRO A 179 14.40 4.71 -0.28
CA PRO A 179 14.20 6.15 -0.42
C PRO A 179 12.74 6.56 -0.59
N PHE A 180 11.91 5.69 -1.16
CA PHE A 180 10.47 5.93 -1.28
C PHE A 180 9.80 6.05 0.09
N HIS A 181 10.19 5.23 1.05
CA HIS A 181 9.63 5.27 2.41
C HIS A 181 10.11 6.52 3.17
N HIS A 182 11.34 6.96 2.94
CA HIS A 182 11.84 8.22 3.48
C HIS A 182 11.08 9.43 2.92
N VAL A 183 10.75 9.42 1.63
CA VAL A 183 9.87 10.44 1.02
C VAL A 183 8.49 10.43 1.69
N LEU A 184 7.88 9.26 1.90
CA LEU A 184 6.59 9.16 2.59
C LEU A 184 6.68 9.73 4.01
N ALA A 185 7.70 9.34 4.79
CA ALA A 185 7.88 9.82 6.16
C ALA A 185 8.06 11.34 6.25
N GLU A 186 8.82 11.93 5.33
CA GLU A 186 9.04 13.36 5.26
C GLU A 186 7.76 14.12 4.86
N GLN A 187 7.10 13.67 3.79
CA GLN A 187 5.97 14.39 3.21
C GLN A 187 4.66 14.22 3.99
N LEU A 188 4.49 13.07 4.67
CA LEU A 188 3.29 12.73 5.42
C LEU A 188 3.44 12.96 6.93
N ALA A 189 4.56 13.51 7.41
CA ALA A 189 4.80 13.72 8.84
C ALA A 189 3.61 14.40 9.52
N LEU A 190 2.98 13.70 10.47
CA LEU A 190 1.78 14.20 11.16
C LEU A 190 2.14 15.30 12.15
N GLY A 191 1.65 16.52 11.90
CA GLY A 191 1.61 17.61 12.87
C GLY A 191 0.52 17.41 13.92
N GLY A 192 0.17 18.45 14.67
CA GLY A 192 -1.03 18.46 15.50
C GLY A 192 -2.31 18.40 14.66
N GLY A 193 -3.39 17.82 15.20
CA GLY A 193 -4.72 17.88 14.57
C GLY A 193 -5.12 16.68 13.70
N TYR A 194 -4.33 15.60 13.70
CA TYR A 194 -4.62 14.36 12.97
C TYR A 194 -4.83 13.18 13.95
N GLU A 195 -5.68 13.36 14.95
CA GLU A 195 -5.88 12.36 16.01
C GLU A 195 -6.55 11.08 15.48
N ARG A 196 -7.53 11.20 14.58
CA ARG A 196 -8.21 10.04 14.00
C ARG A 196 -7.26 9.23 13.12
N LEU A 197 -6.48 9.91 12.28
CA LEU A 197 -5.50 9.26 11.41
C LEU A 197 -4.40 8.55 12.22
N ARG A 198 -3.90 9.17 13.30
CA ARG A 198 -2.97 8.49 14.23
C ARG A 198 -3.59 7.27 14.86
N GLY A 199 -4.83 7.40 15.36
CA GLY A 199 -5.56 6.29 15.97
C GLY A 199 -5.80 5.16 14.98
N TRP A 200 -6.12 5.48 13.73
CA TRP A 200 -6.30 4.51 12.67
C TRP A 200 -4.97 3.82 12.30
N ILE A 201 -3.87 4.56 12.16
CA ILE A 201 -2.53 3.99 11.91
C ILE A 201 -2.19 3.02 13.04
N ALA A 202 -2.31 3.45 14.30
CA ALA A 202 -2.01 2.60 15.46
C ALA A 202 -2.89 1.33 15.48
N ARG A 203 -4.17 1.43 15.13
CA ARG A 203 -5.10 0.29 15.04
C ARG A 203 -4.69 -0.68 13.94
N CYS A 204 -4.41 -0.19 12.74
CA CYS A 204 -4.00 -1.02 11.62
C CYS A 204 -2.64 -1.67 11.84
N ASP A 205 -1.74 -1.01 12.58
CA ASP A 205 -0.41 -1.55 12.89
C ASP A 205 -0.46 -2.79 13.78
N THR A 206 -1.49 -2.91 14.64
CA THR A 206 -1.71 -4.09 15.47
C THR A 206 -2.31 -5.29 14.74
N LEU A 207 -2.78 -5.11 13.50
CA LEU A 207 -3.40 -6.19 12.73
C LEU A 207 -2.37 -7.26 12.34
N PRO A 208 -2.76 -8.55 12.32
CA PRO A 208 -1.84 -9.60 11.93
C PRO A 208 -1.44 -9.51 10.45
N ARG A 209 -0.24 -9.99 10.15
CA ARG A 209 0.26 -10.26 8.78
C ARG A 209 0.45 -11.77 8.62
N ALA A 210 0.08 -12.30 7.45
CA ALA A 210 0.25 -13.72 7.12
C ALA A 210 1.74 -14.07 6.92
#